data_afbee946f3952353fddf71a570783731
#
_entry.id   afbee946f3952353fddf71a570783731
#
_cell.length_a   1.000
_cell.length_b   1.000
_cell.length_c   1.000
_cell.angle_alpha   90.00
_cell.angle_beta   90.00
_cell.angle_gamma   90.00
#
_symmetry.space_group_name_H-M   'P 1'
#
loop_
_entity.id
_entity.type
_entity.pdbx_description
1 polymer ?
#
loop_
_entity_poly.entity_id
_entity_poly.type
_entity_poly.pdbx_seq_one_letter_code
_entity_poly.pdbx_strand_id
1 'polypeptide(L)'
;MSQITQLLKQHRRNLHAYPETAWTEFQTTWYIYQQLMGLPFKLRLGKEILNEAFVLNRNQEEVKISAKRALDNGVPKEFIHILDEFTGVLATFETHKSGPTFVLRFDIDALPIQETEDAQH
;
A
#
# COMPACT_ATOMS: atom_id res chain seq x y z
N MET A 1 -0.57 24.15 -14.10
CA MET A 1 -0.61 23.18 -12.98
C MET A 1 0.77 22.60 -12.79
N SER A 2 1.28 22.56 -11.56
CA SER A 2 2.63 22.05 -11.32
C SER A 2 2.71 20.54 -11.59
N GLN A 3 3.90 20.04 -11.92
CA GLN A 3 4.18 18.62 -12.11
C GLN A 3 3.75 17.77 -10.89
N ILE A 4 3.99 18.29 -9.69
CA ILE A 4 3.58 17.66 -8.42
C ILE A 4 2.06 17.52 -8.34
N THR A 5 1.31 18.55 -8.70
CA THR A 5 -0.15 18.51 -8.68
C THR A 5 -0.71 17.47 -9.64
N GLN A 6 -0.11 17.33 -10.82
CA GLN A 6 -0.50 16.32 -11.79
C GLN A 6 -0.22 14.90 -11.26
N LEU A 7 0.95 14.70 -10.67
CA LEU A 7 1.34 13.42 -10.07
C LEU A 7 0.41 13.02 -8.92
N LEU A 8 0.09 13.95 -8.02
CA LEU A 8 -0.83 13.72 -6.91
C LEU A 8 -2.25 13.34 -7.41
N LYS A 9 -2.75 14.01 -8.45
CA LYS A 9 -4.03 13.64 -9.07
C LYS A 9 -3.99 12.23 -9.65
N GLN A 10 -2.90 11.86 -10.30
CA GLN A 10 -2.72 10.53 -10.86
C GLN A 10 -2.71 9.46 -9.76
N HIS A 11 -1.94 9.66 -8.69
CA HIS A 11 -1.91 8.74 -7.55
C HIS A 11 -3.30 8.59 -6.93
N ARG A 12 -3.97 9.71 -6.67
CA ARG A 12 -5.34 9.69 -6.14
C ARG A 12 -6.27 8.84 -7.01
N ARG A 13 -6.31 9.08 -8.31
CA ARG A 13 -7.18 8.35 -9.24
C ARG A 13 -6.87 6.86 -9.28
N ASN A 14 -5.61 6.51 -9.32
CA ASN A 14 -5.18 5.10 -9.33
C ASN A 14 -5.62 4.37 -8.06
N LEU A 15 -5.51 5.00 -6.89
CA LEU A 15 -5.92 4.40 -5.61
C LEU A 15 -7.45 4.33 -5.47
N HIS A 16 -8.17 5.36 -5.95
CA HIS A 16 -9.63 5.37 -5.93
C HIS A 16 -10.28 4.35 -6.86
N ALA A 17 -9.61 3.97 -7.95
CA ALA A 17 -10.14 2.99 -8.89
C ALA A 17 -10.28 1.58 -8.29
N TYR A 18 -9.50 1.27 -7.26
CA TYR A 18 -9.45 -0.05 -6.61
C TYR A 18 -9.44 0.10 -5.10
N PRO A 19 -10.58 0.49 -4.48
CA PRO A 19 -10.65 0.66 -3.03
C PRO A 19 -10.47 -0.68 -2.31
N GLU A 20 -9.56 -0.72 -1.36
CA GLU A 20 -9.26 -1.89 -0.55
C GLU A 20 -9.44 -1.54 0.93
N THR A 21 -10.20 -2.36 1.64
CA THR A 21 -10.45 -2.17 3.08
C THR A 21 -9.26 -2.64 3.93
N ALA A 22 -9.28 -2.28 5.20
CA ALA A 22 -8.22 -2.63 6.14
C ALA A 22 -7.87 -4.14 6.12
N TRP A 23 -6.59 -4.45 6.09
CA TRP A 23 -5.99 -5.79 5.97
C TRP A 23 -6.16 -6.48 4.60
N THR A 24 -6.71 -5.78 3.61
CA THR A 24 -6.93 -6.34 2.27
C THR A 24 -6.19 -5.56 1.17
N GLU A 25 -5.33 -4.62 1.53
CA GLU A 25 -4.71 -3.61 0.66
C GLU A 25 -3.51 -4.15 -0.13
N PHE A 26 -3.67 -5.29 -0.80
CA PHE A 26 -2.58 -5.95 -1.54
C PHE A 26 -2.17 -5.18 -2.80
N GLN A 27 -3.14 -4.71 -3.59
CA GLN A 27 -2.88 -3.91 -4.79
C GLN A 27 -2.33 -2.54 -4.42
N THR A 28 -2.89 -1.91 -3.39
CA THR A 28 -2.43 -0.62 -2.85
C THR A 28 -1.00 -0.73 -2.35
N THR A 29 -0.67 -1.78 -1.60
CA THR A 29 0.70 -2.05 -1.12
C THR A 29 1.67 -2.23 -2.29
N TRP A 30 1.28 -3.00 -3.32
CA TRP A 30 2.07 -3.16 -4.53
C TRP A 30 2.29 -1.83 -5.26
N TYR A 31 1.24 -1.04 -5.42
CA TYR A 31 1.33 0.26 -6.05
C TYR A 31 2.30 1.19 -5.33
N ILE A 32 2.20 1.29 -3.99
CA ILE A 32 3.11 2.11 -3.17
C ILE A 32 4.54 1.60 -3.28
N TYR A 33 4.75 0.30 -3.19
CA TYR A 33 6.06 -0.32 -3.33
C TYR A 33 6.72 0.06 -4.67
N GLN A 34 5.96 -0.01 -5.78
CA GLN A 34 6.45 0.37 -7.10
C GLN A 34 6.86 1.85 -7.17
N GLN A 35 6.13 2.75 -6.50
CA GLN A 35 6.47 4.18 -6.48
C GLN A 35 7.73 4.47 -5.66
N LEU A 36 7.99 3.69 -4.65
CA LEU A 36 9.15 3.86 -3.75
C LEU A 36 10.40 3.10 -4.23
N MET A 37 10.20 2.04 -5.01
CA MET A 37 11.27 1.25 -5.60
C MET A 37 12.12 2.12 -6.55
N GLY A 38 13.43 2.10 -6.36
CA GLY A 38 14.35 2.97 -7.11
C GLY A 38 14.65 4.32 -6.44
N LEU A 39 13.93 4.67 -5.38
CA LEU A 39 14.29 5.78 -4.50
C LEU A 39 15.24 5.29 -3.39
N PRO A 40 15.99 6.17 -2.74
CA PRO A 40 16.99 5.79 -1.74
C PRO A 40 16.38 5.38 -0.40
N PHE A 41 15.34 4.54 -0.44
CA PHE A 41 14.70 3.97 0.73
C PHE A 41 15.08 2.50 0.91
N LYS A 42 15.28 2.08 2.15
CA LYS A 42 15.22 0.69 2.54
C LYS A 42 13.76 0.31 2.77
N LEU A 43 13.23 -0.58 1.95
CA LEU A 43 11.84 -1.02 2.02
C LEU A 43 11.72 -2.34 2.78
N ARG A 44 10.74 -2.41 3.69
CA ARG A 44 10.29 -3.63 4.38
C ARG A 44 8.79 -3.75 4.24
N LEU A 45 8.27 -4.97 4.24
CA LEU A 45 6.92 -5.27 3.78
C LEU A 45 6.19 -6.26 4.69
N GLY A 46 4.88 -6.16 4.69
CA GLY A 46 3.98 -7.19 5.19
C GLY A 46 4.29 -7.63 6.63
N LYS A 47 4.39 -8.93 6.84
CA LYS A 47 4.61 -9.51 8.18
C LYS A 47 5.89 -9.00 8.86
N GLU A 48 6.92 -8.67 8.12
CA GLU A 48 8.19 -8.19 8.68
C GLU A 48 8.04 -6.88 9.46
N ILE A 49 7.03 -6.07 9.12
CA ILE A 49 6.82 -4.74 9.73
C ILE A 49 5.71 -4.71 10.78
N LEU A 50 5.06 -5.83 11.04
CA LEU A 50 3.91 -5.93 11.93
C LEU A 50 4.19 -6.83 13.13
N ASN A 51 3.55 -6.50 14.23
CA ASN A 51 3.44 -7.39 15.37
C ASN A 51 2.02 -7.98 15.40
N GLU A 52 1.91 -9.26 15.11
CA GLU A 52 0.63 -9.97 15.01
C GLU A 52 -0.24 -9.86 16.28
N ALA A 53 0.36 -9.68 17.45
CA ALA A 53 -0.37 -9.50 18.71
C ALA A 53 -1.25 -8.24 18.73
N PHE A 54 -0.97 -7.27 17.86
CA PHE A 54 -1.72 -6.01 17.73
C PHE A 54 -2.59 -5.94 16.47
N VAL A 55 -2.67 -7.02 15.71
CA VAL A 55 -3.53 -7.10 14.52
C VAL A 55 -4.96 -7.42 14.97
N LEU A 56 -5.84 -6.43 14.88
CA LEU A 56 -7.23 -6.55 15.33
C LEU A 56 -8.19 -6.60 14.13
N ASN A 57 -9.32 -7.27 14.32
CA ASN A 57 -10.43 -7.31 13.36
C ASN A 57 -10.07 -7.77 11.95
N ARG A 58 -9.04 -8.61 11.81
CA ARG A 58 -8.60 -9.16 10.54
C ARG A 58 -9.43 -10.40 10.20
N ASN A 59 -10.09 -10.38 9.06
CA ASN A 59 -10.86 -11.52 8.55
C ASN A 59 -9.99 -12.31 7.55
N GLN A 60 -9.64 -13.55 7.92
CA GLN A 60 -8.76 -14.41 7.13
C GLN A 60 -9.33 -14.76 5.75
N GLU A 61 -10.65 -14.91 5.64
CA GLU A 61 -11.28 -15.21 4.35
C GLU A 61 -11.22 -14.02 3.40
N GLU A 62 -11.50 -12.82 3.89
CA GLU A 62 -11.37 -11.58 3.11
C GLU A 62 -9.93 -11.35 2.65
N VAL A 63 -8.95 -11.65 3.48
CA VAL A 63 -7.53 -11.56 3.13
C VAL A 63 -7.19 -12.48 1.97
N LYS A 64 -7.65 -13.74 1.98
CA LYS A 64 -7.43 -14.70 0.90
C LYS A 64 -8.10 -14.27 -0.40
N ILE A 65 -9.35 -13.82 -0.32
CA ILE A 65 -10.10 -13.31 -1.48
C ILE A 65 -9.37 -12.11 -2.10
N SER A 66 -8.91 -11.19 -1.27
CA SER A 66 -8.22 -9.97 -1.74
C SER A 66 -6.83 -10.27 -2.32
N ALA A 67 -6.07 -11.18 -1.71
CA ALA A 67 -4.81 -11.64 -2.27
C ALA A 67 -5.00 -12.29 -3.65
N LYS A 68 -6.04 -13.12 -3.81
CA LYS A 68 -6.40 -13.69 -5.10
C LYS A 68 -6.79 -12.61 -6.12
N ARG A 69 -7.64 -11.65 -5.73
CA ARG A 69 -8.01 -10.51 -6.58
C ARG A 69 -6.79 -9.74 -7.04
N ALA A 70 -5.83 -9.48 -6.15
CA ALA A 70 -4.60 -8.80 -6.49
C ALA A 70 -3.77 -9.56 -7.54
N LEU A 71 -3.68 -10.90 -7.42
CA LEU A 71 -3.05 -11.75 -8.42
C LEU A 71 -3.76 -11.67 -9.78
N ASP A 72 -5.08 -11.76 -9.78
CA ASP A 72 -5.91 -11.68 -10.98
C ASP A 72 -5.76 -10.30 -11.68
N ASN A 73 -5.45 -9.25 -10.90
CA ASN A 73 -5.19 -7.89 -11.39
C ASN A 73 -3.70 -7.61 -11.67
N GLY A 74 -2.86 -8.62 -11.70
CA GLY A 74 -1.47 -8.53 -12.16
C GLY A 74 -0.42 -8.22 -11.10
N VAL A 75 -0.76 -8.27 -9.81
CA VAL A 75 0.26 -8.23 -8.75
C VAL A 75 1.10 -9.51 -8.81
N PRO A 76 2.45 -9.41 -8.83
CA PRO A 76 3.29 -10.60 -8.92
C PRO A 76 3.08 -11.57 -7.76
N LYS A 77 3.04 -12.87 -8.06
CA LYS A 77 2.86 -13.93 -7.06
C LYS A 77 3.96 -13.90 -5.98
N GLU A 78 5.17 -13.62 -6.40
CA GLU A 78 6.33 -13.51 -5.50
C GLU A 78 6.15 -12.36 -4.51
N PHE A 79 5.56 -11.25 -4.95
CA PHE A 79 5.25 -10.12 -4.07
C PHE A 79 4.19 -10.49 -3.03
N ILE A 80 3.09 -11.13 -3.44
CA ILE A 80 2.07 -11.64 -2.51
C ILE A 80 2.68 -12.60 -1.49
N HIS A 81 3.60 -13.46 -1.91
CA HIS A 81 4.30 -14.39 -1.02
C HIS A 81 5.18 -13.65 0.02
N ILE A 82 5.88 -12.59 -0.40
CA ILE A 82 6.70 -11.77 0.52
C ILE A 82 5.83 -11.08 1.57
N LEU A 83 4.64 -10.66 1.22
CA LEU A 83 3.70 -10.03 2.16
C LEU A 83 3.25 -10.98 3.28
N ASP A 84 3.29 -12.30 3.06
CA ASP A 84 2.89 -13.33 4.02
C ASP A 84 1.52 -13.02 4.66
N GLU A 85 0.54 -12.70 3.81
CA GLU A 85 -0.84 -12.34 4.16
C GLU A 85 -1.02 -10.99 4.89
N PHE A 86 0.03 -10.20 5.06
CA PHE A 86 -0.05 -8.87 5.68
C PHE A 86 0.27 -7.76 4.67
N THR A 87 -0.44 -6.66 4.77
CA THR A 87 -0.29 -5.51 3.88
C THR A 87 0.52 -4.39 4.55
N GLY A 88 1.03 -3.46 3.75
CA GLY A 88 1.74 -2.29 4.21
C GLY A 88 3.22 -2.25 3.81
N VAL A 89 3.77 -1.04 3.84
CA VAL A 89 5.15 -0.73 3.48
C VAL A 89 5.79 0.13 4.56
N LEU A 90 6.98 -0.23 4.98
CA LEU A 90 7.84 0.63 5.79
C LEU A 90 9.05 1.06 4.95
N ALA A 91 9.16 2.35 4.69
CA ALA A 91 10.28 2.96 3.98
C ALA A 91 11.18 3.71 4.96
N THR A 92 12.45 3.35 5.02
CA THR A 92 13.44 4.00 5.87
C THR A 92 14.45 4.73 5.01
N PHE A 93 14.66 6.01 5.29
CA PHE A 93 15.70 6.84 4.68
C PHE A 93 16.72 7.24 5.74
N GLU A 94 17.97 6.87 5.51
CA GLU A 94 19.07 7.24 6.39
C GLU A 94 19.83 8.43 5.82
N THR A 95 19.83 9.53 6.58
CA THR A 95 20.50 10.76 6.16
C THR A 95 22.01 10.74 6.42
N HIS A 96 22.50 9.80 7.23
CA HIS A 96 23.88 9.74 7.75
C HIS A 96 24.32 11.02 8.51
N LYS A 97 23.35 11.80 8.99
CA LYS A 97 23.55 12.98 9.81
C LYS A 97 23.04 12.74 11.22
N SER A 98 23.74 13.28 12.22
CA SER A 98 23.21 13.28 13.58
C SER A 98 21.97 14.16 13.68
N GLY A 99 20.98 13.72 14.47
CA GLY A 99 19.75 14.45 14.65
C GLY A 99 18.58 13.53 15.06
N PRO A 100 17.38 14.09 15.21
CA PRO A 100 16.20 13.30 15.56
C PRO A 100 15.76 12.40 14.41
N THR A 101 15.12 11.29 14.77
CA THR A 101 14.42 10.42 13.83
C THR A 101 12.97 10.89 13.71
N PHE A 102 12.50 11.10 12.49
CA PHE A 102 11.10 11.42 12.20
C PHE A 102 10.38 10.16 11.70
N VAL A 103 9.20 9.93 12.23
CA VAL A 103 8.31 8.87 11.77
C VAL A 103 7.04 9.50 11.20
N LEU A 104 6.73 9.18 9.95
CA LEU A 104 5.49 9.58 9.28
C LEU A 104 4.62 8.35 9.09
N ARG A 105 3.35 8.42 9.50
CA ARG A 105 2.37 7.35 9.31
C ARG A 105 1.28 7.82 8.36
N PHE A 106 0.93 6.96 7.43
CA PHE A 106 -0.18 7.14 6.49
C PHE A 106 -1.06 5.90 6.51
N ASP A 107 -2.36 6.08 6.60
CA ASP A 107 -3.33 5.02 6.39
C ASP A 107 -3.51 4.81 4.88
N ILE A 108 -3.65 3.55 4.47
CA ILE A 108 -3.74 3.16 3.05
C ILE A 108 -5.03 2.42 2.71
N ASP A 109 -5.83 2.12 3.72
CA ASP A 109 -7.14 1.51 3.56
C ASP A 109 -8.18 2.50 3.03
N ALA A 110 -9.23 1.97 2.44
CA ALA A 110 -10.35 2.72 1.91
C ALA A 110 -11.67 2.18 2.45
N LEU A 111 -12.71 2.98 2.31
CA LEU A 111 -14.08 2.50 2.49
C LEU A 111 -14.48 1.60 1.32
N PRO A 112 -15.35 0.60 1.52
CA PRO A 112 -15.80 -0.31 0.45
C PRO A 112 -16.83 0.37 -0.47
N ILE A 113 -16.45 1.51 -1.03
CA ILE A 113 -17.29 2.31 -1.93
C ILE A 113 -16.68 2.29 -3.32
N GLN A 114 -17.43 1.76 -4.29
CA GLN A 114 -17.05 1.85 -5.69
C GLN A 114 -17.31 3.26 -6.22
N GLU A 115 -16.27 3.93 -6.66
CA GLU A 115 -16.41 5.25 -7.29
C GLU A 115 -16.96 5.15 -8.72
N THR A 116 -17.53 6.25 -9.19
CA THR A 116 -18.00 6.35 -10.57
C THR A 116 -16.81 6.48 -11.53
N GLU A 117 -16.94 5.92 -12.72
CA GLU A 117 -15.94 6.06 -13.79
C GLU A 117 -15.96 7.46 -14.44
N ASP A 118 -16.67 8.42 -13.86
CA ASP A 118 -16.84 9.75 -14.42
C ASP A 118 -15.54 10.55 -14.36
N ALA A 119 -15.06 11.04 -15.49
CA ALA A 119 -13.78 11.72 -15.62
C ALA A 119 -13.67 13.07 -14.88
N GLN A 120 -14.73 13.50 -14.21
CA GLN A 120 -14.79 14.76 -13.47
C GLN A 120 -14.42 14.65 -11.99
N HIS A 121 -14.12 13.43 -11.48
CA HIS A 121 -13.73 13.19 -10.08
C HIS A 121 -12.25 12.93 -9.89
#